data_2a68326e38557afb5e3982d700aabe34
#
_entry.id   2a68326e38557afb5e3982d700aabe34
#
_cell.length_a   1.000
_cell.length_b   1.000
_cell.length_c   1.000
_cell.angle_alpha   90.00
_cell.angle_beta   90.00
_cell.angle_gamma   90.00
#
_symmetry.space_group_name_H-M   'P 1'
#
loop_
_entity.id
_entity.type
_entity.pdbx_description
1 polymer ?
#
loop_
_entity_poly.entity_id
_entity_poly.type
_entity_poly.pdbx_seq_one_letter_code
_entity_poly.pdbx_strand_id
1 'polypeptide(L)'
;GQFYVAKNPTYGAVFTYHLKDVPKTSKSKRIQSERKLNSDKKDVPFPGYKALSDEMNEKPASIILTIKDSNGNLINNVKKNASNGSGRIAWNLRHKSYYPIRSGSFRGGWGWSPSGPYATPGDYQAELFLENNGSIEKLDGPINFSVKPLREGTLKGASYDEYNRFRERVSELYINISKYEDVFSMIGNKIQLLEKASMQLESFSPDIIAKISDFKDTYNDY
;
A
#
# COMPACT_ATOMS: atom_id res chain seq x y z
N GLY A 1 24.71 -32.66 1.65
CA GLY A 1 25.46 -31.45 1.98
C GLY A 1 24.60 -30.25 1.63
N GLN A 2 24.44 -29.29 2.54
CA GLN A 2 23.78 -28.02 2.24
C GLN A 2 24.82 -27.11 1.57
N PHE A 3 24.53 -26.69 0.35
CA PHE A 3 25.35 -25.68 -0.32
C PHE A 3 25.02 -24.31 0.28
N TYR A 4 26.06 -23.54 0.62
CA TYR A 4 25.90 -22.14 1.00
C TYR A 4 25.46 -21.34 -0.23
N VAL A 5 24.26 -20.76 -0.18
CA VAL A 5 23.74 -19.85 -1.20
C VAL A 5 23.65 -18.46 -0.57
N ALA A 6 24.46 -17.54 -1.04
CA ALA A 6 24.37 -16.13 -0.64
C ALA A 6 23.05 -15.54 -1.18
N LYS A 7 22.35 -14.81 -0.33
CA LYS A 7 21.16 -14.05 -0.79
C LYS A 7 21.58 -12.96 -1.76
N ASN A 8 20.85 -12.82 -2.85
CA ASN A 8 21.06 -11.70 -3.76
C ASN A 8 20.91 -10.36 -3.02
N PRO A 9 21.72 -9.34 -3.37
CA PRO A 9 21.52 -8.01 -2.82
C PRO A 9 20.12 -7.49 -3.16
N THR A 10 19.60 -6.64 -2.30
CA THR A 10 18.28 -6.03 -2.50
C THR A 10 18.30 -5.20 -3.79
N TYR A 11 17.38 -5.49 -4.69
CA TYR A 11 17.24 -4.75 -5.95
C TYR A 11 16.70 -3.35 -5.70
N GLY A 12 17.26 -2.36 -6.41
CA GLY A 12 16.80 -0.97 -6.41
C GLY A 12 17.73 0.02 -5.72
N ALA A 13 17.23 1.19 -5.40
CA ALA A 13 17.93 2.20 -4.63
C ALA A 13 17.83 1.89 -3.14
N VAL A 14 18.97 1.62 -2.50
CA VAL A 14 19.04 1.23 -1.09
C VAL A 14 19.50 2.42 -0.25
N PHE A 15 18.71 2.78 0.74
CA PHE A 15 19.01 3.86 1.69
C PHE A 15 19.34 3.23 3.05
N THR A 16 20.50 3.59 3.58
CA THR A 16 20.95 3.20 4.91
C THR A 16 20.67 4.34 5.87
N TYR A 17 20.07 4.03 7.00
CA TYR A 17 19.74 5.00 8.05
C TYR A 17 20.15 4.47 9.42
N HIS A 18 20.22 5.37 10.39
CA HIS A 18 20.44 5.03 11.79
C HIS A 18 19.41 5.75 12.68
N LEU A 19 18.64 4.96 13.46
CA LEU A 19 17.69 5.49 14.43
C LEU A 19 18.24 5.27 15.83
N LYS A 20 18.46 6.36 16.57
CA LYS A 20 18.96 6.29 17.94
C LYS A 20 17.91 5.71 18.88
N ASP A 21 16.70 6.29 18.82
CA ASP A 21 15.59 5.91 19.68
C ASP A 21 14.30 5.79 18.84
N VAL A 22 13.66 4.63 18.93
CA VAL A 22 12.36 4.38 18.32
C VAL A 22 11.32 4.26 19.42
N PRO A 23 10.18 4.97 19.34
CA PRO A 23 9.10 4.86 20.32
C PRO A 23 8.64 3.41 20.46
N LYS A 24 8.68 2.89 21.70
CA LYS A 24 8.19 1.57 22.03
C LYS A 24 6.68 1.61 22.23
N THR A 25 5.98 0.60 21.74
CA THR A 25 4.55 0.42 22.01
C THR A 25 4.31 0.19 23.52
N SER A 26 3.10 0.54 23.98
CA SER A 26 2.65 0.29 25.35
C SER A 26 2.76 -1.18 25.71
N LYS A 27 2.37 -2.07 24.77
CA LYS A 27 2.57 -3.53 24.89
C LYS A 27 4.03 -3.92 25.10
N SER A 28 4.96 -3.32 24.33
CA SER A 28 6.39 -3.62 24.46
C SER A 28 6.95 -3.16 25.80
N LYS A 29 6.53 -1.99 26.28
CA LYS A 29 6.91 -1.45 27.62
C LYS A 29 6.38 -2.35 28.73
N ARG A 30 5.11 -2.74 28.66
CA ARG A 30 4.48 -3.64 29.64
C ARG A 30 5.21 -4.99 29.70
N ILE A 31 5.42 -5.66 28.57
CA ILE A 31 6.13 -6.95 28.53
C ILE A 31 7.55 -6.82 29.11
N GLN A 32 8.25 -5.71 28.85
CA GLN A 32 9.57 -5.47 29.43
C GLN A 32 9.50 -5.31 30.96
N SER A 33 8.50 -4.59 31.47
CA SER A 33 8.25 -4.44 32.92
C SER A 33 7.90 -5.77 33.58
N GLU A 34 7.00 -6.57 32.98
CA GLU A 34 6.59 -7.88 33.47
C GLU A 34 7.79 -8.86 33.55
N ARG A 35 8.64 -8.85 32.51
CA ARG A 35 9.87 -9.67 32.53
C ARG A 35 10.79 -9.31 33.68
N LYS A 36 10.91 -8.00 33.99
CA LYS A 36 11.72 -7.54 35.14
C LYS A 36 11.11 -7.99 36.46
N LEU A 37 9.79 -7.86 36.64
CA LEU A 37 9.10 -8.33 37.84
C LEU A 37 9.27 -9.84 38.03
N ASN A 38 9.12 -10.61 36.96
CA ASN A 38 9.33 -12.07 36.98
C ASN A 38 10.79 -12.44 37.36
N SER A 39 11.78 -11.71 36.83
CA SER A 39 13.19 -11.94 37.20
C SER A 39 13.47 -11.62 38.66
N ASP A 40 12.79 -10.62 39.21
CA ASP A 40 12.87 -10.21 40.62
C ASP A 40 11.97 -11.09 41.52
N LYS A 41 11.32 -12.15 40.98
CA LYS A 41 10.36 -13.02 41.69
C LYS A 41 9.21 -12.26 42.35
N LYS A 42 8.74 -11.18 41.73
CA LYS A 42 7.61 -10.36 42.16
C LYS A 42 6.37 -10.73 41.37
N ASP A 43 5.22 -10.53 41.99
CA ASP A 43 3.94 -10.71 41.30
C ASP A 43 3.78 -9.73 40.11
N VAL A 44 3.22 -10.23 39.02
CA VAL A 44 2.90 -9.44 37.84
C VAL A 44 1.43 -9.03 37.89
N PRO A 45 1.13 -7.73 38.10
CA PRO A 45 -0.25 -7.27 38.17
C PRO A 45 -0.94 -7.38 36.81
N PHE A 46 -2.22 -7.71 36.84
CA PHE A 46 -3.06 -7.68 35.63
C PHE A 46 -3.23 -6.23 35.15
N PRO A 47 -2.91 -5.92 33.87
CA PRO A 47 -2.88 -4.53 33.38
C PRO A 47 -4.28 -3.91 33.22
N GLY A 48 -5.35 -4.71 33.27
CA GLY A 48 -6.72 -4.30 33.04
C GLY A 48 -7.13 -4.43 31.57
N TYR A 49 -8.44 -4.70 31.35
CA TYR A 49 -8.99 -4.92 30.01
C TYR A 49 -8.87 -3.71 29.10
N LYS A 50 -9.03 -2.49 29.65
CA LYS A 50 -8.88 -1.26 28.87
C LYS A 50 -7.47 -1.10 28.32
N ALA A 51 -6.45 -1.29 29.15
CA ALA A 51 -5.07 -1.21 28.71
C ALA A 51 -4.74 -2.24 27.63
N LEU A 52 -5.22 -3.47 27.77
CA LEU A 52 -5.07 -4.51 26.75
C LEU A 52 -5.77 -4.16 25.43
N SER A 53 -6.95 -3.58 25.49
CA SER A 53 -7.69 -3.12 24.31
C SER A 53 -6.93 -1.98 23.60
N ASP A 54 -6.42 -1.02 24.35
CA ASP A 54 -5.62 0.09 23.79
C ASP A 54 -4.33 -0.43 23.14
N GLU A 55 -3.65 -1.40 23.76
CA GLU A 55 -2.48 -2.07 23.17
C GLU A 55 -2.78 -2.83 21.88
N MET A 56 -3.96 -3.43 21.73
CA MET A 56 -4.37 -4.12 20.51
C MET A 56 -4.54 -3.18 19.32
N ASN A 57 -4.93 -1.94 19.58
CA ASN A 57 -5.16 -0.90 18.58
C ASN A 57 -3.89 -0.09 18.28
N GLU A 58 -2.87 -0.17 19.13
CA GLU A 58 -1.61 0.56 18.96
C GLU A 58 -0.77 -0.04 17.83
N LYS A 59 -0.29 0.81 16.93
CA LYS A 59 0.58 0.40 15.83
C LYS A 59 2.05 0.69 16.19
N PRO A 60 2.98 -0.25 15.88
CA PRO A 60 4.40 0.03 16.07
C PRO A 60 4.84 1.18 15.16
N ALA A 61 5.82 1.95 15.64
CA ALA A 61 6.41 3.00 14.84
C ALA A 61 6.97 2.46 13.52
N SER A 62 6.85 3.21 12.46
CA SER A 62 7.31 2.84 11.13
C SER A 62 8.07 3.98 10.46
N ILE A 63 9.02 3.64 9.60
CA ILE A 63 9.68 4.57 8.70
C ILE A 63 8.99 4.54 7.34
N ILE A 64 8.89 5.72 6.74
CA ILE A 64 8.35 5.91 5.41
C ILE A 64 9.43 6.60 4.58
N LEU A 65 9.86 5.94 3.51
CA LEU A 65 10.73 6.51 2.50
C LEU A 65 9.85 7.03 1.36
N THR A 66 9.86 8.32 1.15
CA THR A 66 9.14 8.99 0.06
C THR A 66 10.09 9.29 -1.08
N ILE A 67 9.76 8.85 -2.28
CA ILE A 67 10.53 9.12 -3.49
C ILE A 67 9.76 10.09 -4.37
N LYS A 68 10.45 11.15 -4.81
CA LYS A 68 9.94 12.19 -5.71
C LYS A 68 10.82 12.30 -6.95
N ASP A 69 10.26 12.78 -8.05
CA ASP A 69 11.04 13.18 -9.23
C ASP A 69 11.70 14.56 -9.03
N SER A 70 12.45 15.01 -10.03
CA SER A 70 13.10 16.34 -10.04
C SER A 70 12.11 17.52 -9.96
N ASN A 71 10.84 17.30 -10.32
CA ASN A 71 9.76 18.30 -10.28
C ASN A 71 9.02 18.29 -8.91
N GLY A 72 9.39 17.39 -7.99
CA GLY A 72 8.74 17.22 -6.70
C GLY A 72 7.48 16.34 -6.73
N ASN A 73 7.14 15.71 -7.86
CA ASN A 73 6.00 14.81 -7.94
C ASN A 73 6.30 13.49 -7.23
N LEU A 74 5.32 13.00 -6.47
CA LEU A 74 5.42 11.74 -5.74
C LEU A 74 5.46 10.53 -6.68
N ILE A 75 6.55 9.80 -6.64
CA ILE A 75 6.75 8.56 -7.40
C ILE A 75 6.27 7.34 -6.61
N ASN A 76 6.75 7.19 -5.37
CA ASN A 76 6.37 6.06 -4.52
C ASN A 76 6.63 6.35 -3.04
N ASN A 77 5.94 5.61 -2.17
CA ASN A 77 6.23 5.53 -0.74
C ASN A 77 6.53 4.08 -0.36
N VAL A 78 7.62 3.89 0.37
CA VAL A 78 8.00 2.57 0.91
C VAL A 78 7.91 2.64 2.43
N LYS A 79 7.13 1.74 3.03
CA LYS A 79 6.93 1.69 4.48
C LYS A 79 7.57 0.44 5.07
N LYS A 80 8.24 0.59 6.21
CA LYS A 80 8.86 -0.50 6.98
C LYS A 80 8.74 -0.21 8.48
N ASN A 81 8.59 -1.24 9.31
CA ASN A 81 8.62 -1.06 10.76
C ASN A 81 9.96 -0.46 11.19
N ALA A 82 9.90 0.52 12.09
CA ALA A 82 11.07 1.14 12.66
C ALA A 82 11.75 0.22 13.69
N SER A 83 13.07 0.23 13.72
CA SER A 83 13.88 -0.46 14.72
C SER A 83 15.08 0.38 15.09
N ASN A 84 15.52 0.32 16.36
CA ASN A 84 16.72 1.01 16.82
C ASN A 84 17.97 0.52 16.08
N GLY A 85 18.91 1.42 15.93
CA GLY A 85 20.19 1.13 15.28
C GLY A 85 20.18 1.33 13.76
N SER A 86 21.12 0.71 13.09
CA SER A 86 21.27 0.83 11.64
C SER A 86 20.31 -0.07 10.90
N GLY A 87 19.64 0.50 9.91
CA GLY A 87 18.69 -0.21 9.06
C GLY A 87 18.87 0.17 7.59
N ARG A 88 18.20 -0.60 6.74
CA ARG A 88 18.13 -0.34 5.30
C ARG A 88 16.70 -0.40 4.84
N ILE A 89 16.34 0.52 3.95
CA ILE A 89 15.09 0.55 3.21
C ILE A 89 15.39 0.68 1.73
N ALA A 90 14.69 -0.02 0.87
CA ALA A 90 14.98 -0.04 -0.55
C ALA A 90 13.74 0.34 -1.36
N TRP A 91 13.94 1.20 -2.33
CA TRP A 91 12.97 1.46 -3.38
C TRP A 91 13.28 0.58 -4.59
N ASN A 92 12.33 -0.20 -5.03
CA ASN A 92 12.44 -1.16 -6.14
C ASN A 92 12.38 -0.50 -7.54
N LEU A 93 12.63 0.80 -7.64
CA LEU A 93 12.59 1.61 -8.87
C LEU A 93 11.23 1.56 -9.59
N ARG A 94 10.14 1.38 -8.85
CA ARG A 94 8.79 1.37 -9.43
C ARG A 94 7.97 2.55 -8.93
N HIS A 95 7.11 3.05 -9.79
CA HIS A 95 6.05 3.97 -9.41
C HIS A 95 5.05 3.27 -8.48
N LYS A 96 4.21 4.06 -7.81
CA LYS A 96 3.00 3.55 -7.16
C LYS A 96 2.14 2.79 -8.17
N SER A 97 1.37 1.81 -7.69
CA SER A 97 0.43 1.08 -8.53
C SER A 97 -0.61 2.03 -9.12
N TYR A 98 -0.99 1.80 -10.38
CA TYR A 98 -2.11 2.49 -11.03
C TYR A 98 -3.45 1.81 -10.76
N TYR A 99 -3.42 0.61 -10.17
CA TYR A 99 -4.66 -0.10 -9.83
C TYR A 99 -5.42 0.66 -8.75
N PRO A 100 -6.73 0.87 -8.91
CA PRO A 100 -7.55 1.50 -7.89
C PRO A 100 -7.51 0.68 -6.59
N ILE A 101 -7.55 1.39 -5.47
CA ILE A 101 -7.65 0.75 -4.15
C ILE A 101 -9.08 0.22 -4.01
N ARG A 102 -9.23 -1.08 -3.84
CA ARG A 102 -10.51 -1.76 -3.65
C ARG A 102 -10.61 -2.34 -2.25
N SER A 103 -11.80 -2.29 -1.65
CA SER A 103 -12.09 -3.02 -0.42
C SER A 103 -12.28 -4.50 -0.76
N GLY A 104 -11.30 -5.33 -0.44
CA GLY A 104 -11.31 -6.76 -0.69
C GLY A 104 -9.97 -7.29 -1.19
N SER A 105 -9.82 -8.59 -1.19
CA SER A 105 -8.61 -9.22 -1.72
C SER A 105 -8.56 -9.03 -3.23
N PHE A 106 -7.47 -8.51 -3.73
CA PHE A 106 -7.19 -8.54 -5.17
C PHE A 106 -7.17 -10.01 -5.62
N ARG A 107 -8.13 -10.40 -6.45
CA ARG A 107 -8.16 -11.73 -7.08
C ARG A 107 -7.17 -11.80 -8.25
N GLY A 108 -5.92 -11.44 -8.02
CA GLY A 108 -4.83 -11.79 -8.90
C GLY A 108 -4.39 -13.21 -8.58
N GLY A 109 -4.42 -14.11 -9.54
CA GLY A 109 -3.90 -15.47 -9.36
C GLY A 109 -2.44 -15.42 -8.90
N TRP A 110 -2.01 -16.36 -8.03
CA TRP A 110 -0.62 -16.59 -7.63
C TRP A 110 0.09 -15.43 -6.92
N GLY A 111 -0.58 -14.74 -6.00
CA GLY A 111 0.05 -13.72 -5.15
C GLY A 111 0.52 -12.47 -5.90
N TRP A 112 -0.02 -12.20 -7.07
CA TRP A 112 0.30 -11.05 -7.90
C TRP A 112 -0.23 -9.78 -7.23
N SER A 113 0.67 -8.99 -6.66
CA SER A 113 0.36 -7.62 -6.24
C SER A 113 0.63 -6.69 -7.41
N PRO A 114 -0.36 -5.91 -7.85
CA PRO A 114 -0.16 -4.99 -8.95
C PRO A 114 0.88 -3.94 -8.55
N SER A 115 2.07 -4.01 -9.13
CA SER A 115 3.12 -3.02 -8.96
C SER A 115 3.07 -2.02 -10.11
N GLY A 116 3.42 -0.76 -9.82
CA GLY A 116 3.56 0.26 -10.85
C GLY A 116 4.70 -0.05 -11.83
N PRO A 117 4.78 0.67 -12.95
CA PRO A 117 5.85 0.53 -13.93
C PRO A 117 7.20 0.96 -13.35
N TYR A 118 8.27 0.58 -14.02
CA TYR A 118 9.59 1.06 -13.66
C TYR A 118 9.72 2.57 -13.87
N ALA A 119 10.46 3.22 -12.97
CA ALA A 119 10.88 4.60 -13.12
C ALA A 119 11.88 4.71 -14.28
N THR A 120 11.79 5.80 -15.01
CA THR A 120 12.74 6.10 -16.10
C THR A 120 14.09 6.58 -15.53
N PRO A 121 15.18 6.44 -16.26
CA PRO A 121 16.44 7.11 -15.92
C PRO A 121 16.23 8.61 -15.75
N GLY A 122 16.86 9.18 -14.72
CA GLY A 122 16.72 10.58 -14.36
C GLY A 122 17.09 10.85 -12.91
N ASP A 123 16.86 12.08 -12.45
CA ASP A 123 17.17 12.51 -11.10
C ASP A 123 15.93 12.42 -10.21
N TYR A 124 16.16 11.96 -8.99
CA TYR A 124 15.13 11.70 -7.98
C TYR A 124 15.56 12.25 -6.63
N GLN A 125 14.59 12.42 -5.76
CA GLN A 125 14.78 12.87 -4.38
C GLN A 125 14.14 11.86 -3.43
N ALA A 126 14.83 11.62 -2.31
CA ALA A 126 14.34 10.75 -1.24
C ALA A 126 14.20 11.55 0.07
N GLU A 127 13.09 11.35 0.77
CA GLU A 127 12.86 11.89 2.11
C GLU A 127 12.48 10.76 3.05
N LEU A 128 12.98 10.80 4.27
CA LEU A 128 12.71 9.79 5.31
C LEU A 128 11.86 10.38 6.43
N PHE A 129 10.79 9.68 6.78
CA PHE A 129 9.87 10.07 7.84
C PHE A 129 9.71 8.94 8.86
N LEU A 130 9.46 9.32 10.12
CA LEU A 130 9.00 8.43 11.19
C LEU A 130 7.51 8.65 11.38
N GLU A 131 6.75 7.57 11.33
CA GLU A 131 5.34 7.54 11.71
C GLU A 131 5.20 6.83 13.05
N ASN A 132 4.52 7.47 13.99
CA ASN A 132 4.21 6.91 15.30
C ASN A 132 2.82 7.35 15.76
N ASN A 133 1.87 6.40 15.89
CA ASN A 133 0.49 6.66 16.32
C ASN A 133 -0.21 7.80 15.56
N GLY A 134 0.00 7.87 14.23
CA GLY A 134 -0.60 8.89 13.37
C GLY A 134 0.15 10.23 13.31
N SER A 135 1.17 10.43 14.13
CA SER A 135 2.11 11.55 14.00
C SER A 135 3.19 11.20 13.00
N ILE A 136 3.52 12.15 12.12
CA ILE A 136 4.57 11.97 11.10
C ILE A 136 5.63 13.05 11.33
N GLU A 137 6.86 12.61 11.52
CA GLU A 137 8.04 13.48 11.71
C GLU A 137 9.03 13.24 10.56
N LYS A 138 9.51 14.30 9.95
CA LYS A 138 10.57 14.22 8.94
C LYS A 138 11.91 14.02 9.65
N LEU A 139 12.57 12.91 9.31
CA LEU A 139 13.88 12.57 9.88
C LEU A 139 15.03 13.16 9.06
N ASP A 140 14.94 13.05 7.72
CA ASP A 140 16.03 13.50 6.84
C ASP A 140 15.54 13.73 5.40
N GLY A 141 16.37 14.42 4.61
CA GLY A 141 16.14 14.71 3.19
C GLY A 141 15.72 16.17 2.92
N PRO A 142 15.59 16.55 1.64
CA PRO A 142 15.68 15.69 0.46
C PRO A 142 17.13 15.27 0.13
N ILE A 143 17.31 13.99 -0.17
CA ILE A 143 18.58 13.45 -0.65
C ILE A 143 18.44 13.21 -2.15
N ASN A 144 19.26 13.87 -2.95
CA ASN A 144 19.25 13.71 -4.39
C ASN A 144 20.04 12.48 -4.82
N PHE A 145 19.51 11.73 -5.79
CA PHE A 145 20.17 10.60 -6.40
C PHE A 145 19.71 10.41 -7.84
N SER A 146 20.49 9.69 -8.66
CA SER A 146 20.20 9.45 -10.07
C SER A 146 19.95 7.97 -10.34
N VAL A 147 18.96 7.69 -11.17
CA VAL A 147 18.72 6.38 -11.77
C VAL A 147 19.30 6.39 -13.18
N LYS A 148 20.19 5.44 -13.48
CA LYS A 148 20.86 5.33 -14.77
C LYS A 148 20.54 4.00 -15.44
N PRO A 149 20.43 3.94 -16.77
CA PRO A 149 20.29 2.67 -17.47
C PRO A 149 21.59 1.84 -17.29
N LEU A 150 21.46 0.54 -17.13
CA LEU A 150 22.63 -0.36 -17.05
C LEU A 150 23.43 -0.38 -18.37
N ARG A 151 22.71 -0.18 -19.48
CA ARG A 151 23.30 -0.06 -20.82
C ARG A 151 22.36 0.74 -21.70
N GLU A 152 22.91 1.40 -22.68
CA GLU A 152 22.11 2.06 -23.72
C GLU A 152 21.50 1.02 -24.65
N GLY A 153 20.28 1.31 -25.13
CA GLY A 153 19.63 0.48 -26.13
C GLY A 153 20.36 0.54 -27.48
N THR A 154 20.47 -0.59 -28.17
CA THR A 154 21.09 -0.65 -29.51
C THR A 154 20.19 -0.07 -30.60
N LEU A 155 18.89 -0.01 -30.36
CA LEU A 155 17.90 0.57 -31.27
C LEU A 155 17.44 1.93 -30.76
N LYS A 156 17.29 2.88 -31.70
CA LYS A 156 16.73 4.20 -31.39
C LYS A 156 15.24 4.05 -31.05
N GLY A 157 14.88 4.39 -29.81
CA GLY A 157 13.50 4.37 -29.32
C GLY A 157 12.95 5.76 -29.06
N ALA A 158 11.73 5.83 -28.51
CA ALA A 158 11.15 7.06 -28.01
C ALA A 158 12.00 7.63 -26.85
N SER A 159 11.97 8.93 -26.69
CA SER A 159 12.60 9.58 -25.54
C SER A 159 11.89 9.18 -24.24
N TYR A 160 12.61 9.29 -23.10
CA TYR A 160 12.00 9.01 -21.79
C TYR A 160 10.81 9.92 -21.49
N ASP A 161 10.81 11.16 -21.98
CA ASP A 161 9.72 12.11 -21.80
C ASP A 161 8.47 11.71 -22.61
N GLU A 162 8.66 11.25 -23.85
CA GLU A 162 7.56 10.71 -24.67
C GLU A 162 6.97 9.45 -24.05
N TYR A 163 7.84 8.55 -23.57
CA TYR A 163 7.43 7.35 -22.86
C TYR A 163 6.64 7.68 -21.58
N ASN A 164 7.11 8.64 -20.77
CA ASN A 164 6.43 9.05 -19.55
C ASN A 164 5.06 9.65 -19.84
N ARG A 165 4.94 10.56 -20.82
CA ARG A 165 3.66 11.13 -21.25
C ARG A 165 2.69 10.07 -21.74
N PHE A 166 3.14 9.13 -22.55
CA PHE A 166 2.31 8.01 -23.00
C PHE A 166 1.81 7.17 -21.83
N ARG A 167 2.72 6.82 -20.93
CA ARG A 167 2.42 6.04 -19.73
C ARG A 167 1.39 6.72 -18.82
N GLU A 168 1.50 8.02 -18.61
CA GLU A 168 0.54 8.80 -17.82
C GLU A 168 -0.86 8.71 -18.43
N ARG A 169 -0.99 8.95 -19.73
CA ARG A 169 -2.27 8.82 -20.44
C ARG A 169 -2.86 7.42 -20.34
N VAL A 170 -2.06 6.39 -20.50
CA VAL A 170 -2.51 4.99 -20.34
C VAL A 170 -2.97 4.74 -18.91
N SER A 171 -2.26 5.26 -17.91
CA SER A 171 -2.63 5.13 -16.50
C SER A 171 -3.96 5.79 -16.18
N GLU A 172 -4.19 7.01 -16.67
CA GLU A 172 -5.45 7.73 -16.49
C GLU A 172 -6.62 6.96 -17.13
N LEU A 173 -6.42 6.49 -18.35
CA LEU A 173 -7.43 5.69 -19.05
C LEU A 173 -7.75 4.42 -18.27
N TYR A 174 -6.73 3.69 -17.81
CA TYR A 174 -6.89 2.47 -17.03
C TYR A 174 -7.64 2.72 -15.71
N ILE A 175 -7.28 3.78 -14.98
CA ILE A 175 -7.97 4.18 -13.74
C ILE A 175 -9.45 4.47 -14.01
N ASN A 176 -9.75 5.19 -15.10
CA ASN A 176 -11.12 5.53 -15.45
C ASN A 176 -11.93 4.29 -15.84
N ILE A 177 -11.40 3.41 -16.68
CA ILE A 177 -12.04 2.13 -17.03
C ILE A 177 -12.33 1.32 -15.75
N SER A 178 -11.33 1.17 -14.88
CA SER A 178 -11.49 0.40 -13.64
C SER A 178 -12.56 1.00 -12.70
N LYS A 179 -12.69 2.32 -12.65
CA LYS A 179 -13.77 2.99 -11.89
C LYS A 179 -15.16 2.68 -12.48
N TYR A 180 -15.28 2.69 -13.81
CA TYR A 180 -16.52 2.33 -14.47
C TYR A 180 -16.89 0.88 -14.22
N GLU A 181 -15.94 -0.05 -14.32
CA GLU A 181 -16.16 -1.47 -13.99
C GLU A 181 -16.65 -1.67 -12.55
N ASP A 182 -16.08 -0.94 -11.59
CA ASP A 182 -16.50 -1.01 -10.19
C ASP A 182 -17.93 -0.50 -9.99
N VAL A 183 -18.28 0.63 -10.62
CA VAL A 183 -19.64 1.18 -10.57
C VAL A 183 -20.64 0.23 -11.25
N PHE A 184 -20.27 -0.32 -12.41
CA PHE A 184 -21.11 -1.28 -13.13
C PHE A 184 -21.37 -2.53 -12.30
N SER A 185 -20.33 -3.11 -11.73
CA SER A 185 -20.44 -4.26 -10.82
C SER A 185 -21.32 -3.96 -9.60
N MET A 186 -21.18 -2.76 -9.03
CA MET A 186 -22.02 -2.32 -7.90
C MET A 186 -23.50 -2.21 -8.30
N ILE A 187 -23.79 -1.69 -9.47
CA ILE A 187 -25.18 -1.58 -9.99
C ILE A 187 -25.75 -2.98 -10.19
N GLY A 188 -25.03 -3.89 -10.86
CA GLY A 188 -25.48 -5.26 -11.05
C GLY A 188 -25.79 -5.98 -9.74
N ASN A 189 -24.93 -5.84 -8.73
CA ASN A 189 -25.18 -6.38 -7.39
C ASN A 189 -26.43 -5.78 -6.73
N LYS A 190 -26.67 -4.48 -6.87
CA LYS A 190 -27.88 -3.83 -6.35
C LYS A 190 -29.16 -4.33 -7.02
N ILE A 191 -29.11 -4.52 -8.35
CA ILE A 191 -30.26 -5.10 -9.10
C ILE A 191 -30.59 -6.49 -8.55
N GLN A 192 -29.60 -7.36 -8.38
CA GLN A 192 -29.79 -8.70 -7.80
C GLN A 192 -30.36 -8.65 -6.37
N LEU A 193 -29.92 -7.70 -5.55
CA LEU A 193 -30.47 -7.51 -4.20
C LEU A 193 -31.93 -7.04 -4.24
N LEU A 194 -32.28 -6.14 -5.15
CA LEU A 194 -33.66 -5.68 -5.34
C LEU A 194 -34.56 -6.80 -5.83
N GLU A 195 -34.11 -7.66 -6.76
CA GLU A 195 -34.83 -8.85 -7.19
C GLU A 195 -35.13 -9.76 -6.00
N LYS A 196 -34.14 -10.07 -5.16
CA LYS A 196 -34.35 -10.90 -3.95
C LYS A 196 -35.27 -10.25 -2.95
N ALA A 197 -35.11 -8.94 -2.70
CA ALA A 197 -35.93 -8.21 -1.76
C ALA A 197 -37.38 -8.14 -2.22
N SER A 198 -37.67 -7.97 -3.51
CA SER A 198 -39.02 -7.91 -4.06
C SER A 198 -39.80 -9.21 -3.83
N MET A 199 -39.12 -10.36 -3.77
CA MET A 199 -39.71 -11.66 -3.46
C MET A 199 -39.99 -11.89 -1.97
N GLN A 200 -39.45 -11.03 -1.10
CA GLN A 200 -39.64 -11.10 0.37
C GLN A 200 -40.59 -10.04 0.91
N LEU A 201 -41.23 -9.28 0.02
CA LEU A 201 -42.24 -8.28 0.44
C LEU A 201 -43.46 -8.97 1.04
N GLU A 202 -44.03 -8.38 2.11
CA GLU A 202 -45.28 -8.86 2.73
C GLU A 202 -46.47 -8.78 1.77
N SER A 203 -46.42 -7.85 0.79
CA SER A 203 -47.44 -7.72 -0.26
C SER A 203 -46.77 -7.83 -1.64
N PHE A 204 -47.31 -8.66 -2.49
CA PHE A 204 -46.84 -8.81 -3.88
C PHE A 204 -47.16 -7.55 -4.69
N SER A 205 -46.12 -6.96 -5.34
CA SER A 205 -46.26 -5.76 -6.16
C SER A 205 -45.71 -6.00 -7.58
N PRO A 206 -46.59 -6.28 -8.55
CA PRO A 206 -46.17 -6.48 -9.95
C PRO A 206 -45.41 -5.31 -10.54
N ASP A 207 -45.81 -4.07 -10.19
CA ASP A 207 -45.16 -2.85 -10.70
C ASP A 207 -43.70 -2.73 -10.28
N ILE A 208 -43.37 -3.15 -9.05
CA ILE A 208 -41.99 -3.14 -8.57
C ILE A 208 -41.16 -4.15 -9.35
N ILE A 209 -41.70 -5.33 -9.57
CA ILE A 209 -41.02 -6.41 -10.30
C ILE A 209 -40.77 -5.98 -11.76
N ALA A 210 -41.77 -5.40 -12.41
CA ALA A 210 -41.64 -4.88 -13.78
C ALA A 210 -40.52 -3.81 -13.89
N LYS A 211 -40.49 -2.86 -12.95
CA LYS A 211 -39.42 -1.85 -12.91
C LYS A 211 -38.02 -2.42 -12.70
N ILE A 212 -37.88 -3.43 -11.84
CA ILE A 212 -36.58 -4.10 -11.62
C ILE A 212 -36.16 -4.82 -12.88
N SER A 213 -37.08 -5.47 -13.60
CA SER A 213 -36.79 -6.11 -14.89
C SER A 213 -36.31 -5.10 -15.93
N ASP A 214 -36.97 -3.96 -16.05
CA ASP A 214 -36.60 -2.90 -17.00
C ASP A 214 -35.21 -2.31 -16.68
N PHE A 215 -34.89 -2.12 -15.40
CA PHE A 215 -33.53 -1.75 -15.00
C PHE A 215 -32.48 -2.82 -15.35
N LYS A 216 -32.82 -4.09 -15.20
CA LYS A 216 -31.92 -5.20 -15.53
C LYS A 216 -31.68 -5.30 -17.04
N ASP A 217 -32.71 -5.11 -17.83
CA ASP A 217 -32.59 -5.12 -19.28
C ASP A 217 -31.71 -3.95 -19.74
N THR A 218 -31.95 -2.74 -19.23
CA THR A 218 -31.10 -1.57 -19.48
C THR A 218 -29.63 -1.84 -19.07
N TYR A 219 -29.40 -2.48 -17.92
CA TYR A 219 -28.03 -2.82 -17.46
C TYR A 219 -27.33 -3.83 -18.37
N ASN A 220 -28.06 -4.78 -18.95
CA ASN A 220 -27.52 -5.81 -19.84
C ASN A 220 -27.22 -5.29 -21.25
N ASP A 221 -27.81 -4.15 -21.64
CA ASP A 221 -27.60 -3.52 -22.95
C ASP A 221 -26.29 -2.71 -23.02
N TYR A 222 -25.64 -2.51 -21.88
CA TYR A 222 -24.32 -1.85 -21.75
C TYR A 222 -23.20 -2.83 -21.43
#